data_a3d695f4e7a17e22014d1999657d2cfd
#
_entry.id   a3d695f4e7a17e22014d1999657d2cfd
#
_cell.length_a   1.000
_cell.length_b   1.000
_cell.length_c   1.000
_cell.angle_alpha   90.00
_cell.angle_beta   90.00
_cell.angle_gamma   90.00
#
_symmetry.space_group_name_H-M   'P 1'
#
loop_
_entity.id
_entity.type
_entity.pdbx_description
1 polymer ?
#
loop_
_entity_poly.entity_id
_entity_poly.type
_entity_poly.pdbx_seq_one_letter_code
_entity_poly.pdbx_strand_id
1 'polypeptide(L)'
;AYKETVQILHPDRFASNKKLQDRATEQFKNLQEAYDYLTSGKGSRTSARDPRAAAERARSYTSSNQVEARMAGVAAARTQLVKQRDVALDERRNGIAMTAIGGIVALISGRRPFGLFGIVAAIASAAAVWGIVQVVSSQRTIATLNEHIAELNKEERRLAEELDDV
;
A
#
# COMPACT_ATOMS: atom_id res chain seq x y z
N ALA A 1 -0.19 6.98 34.68
CA ALA A 1 -0.87 6.79 33.39
C ALA A 1 -1.24 8.14 32.74
N TYR A 2 -2.20 8.99 33.28
CA TYR A 2 -2.63 10.24 32.63
C TYR A 2 -1.48 11.21 32.33
N LYS A 3 -0.64 11.52 33.33
CA LYS A 3 0.50 12.45 33.18
C LYS A 3 1.52 11.99 32.12
N GLU A 4 1.75 10.70 31.99
CA GLU A 4 2.65 10.10 30.98
C GLU A 4 2.05 10.22 29.57
N THR A 5 0.75 9.94 29.44
CA THR A 5 0.05 10.05 28.15
C THR A 5 0.00 11.50 27.65
N VAL A 6 -0.25 12.47 28.56
CA VAL A 6 -0.19 13.90 28.25
C VAL A 6 1.20 14.33 27.74
N GLN A 7 2.28 13.83 28.35
CA GLN A 7 3.64 14.15 27.89
C GLN A 7 3.97 13.55 26.54
N ILE A 8 3.41 12.38 26.22
CA ILE A 8 3.61 11.71 24.94
C ILE A 8 2.83 12.40 23.81
N LEU A 9 1.59 12.82 24.09
CA LEU A 9 0.67 13.43 23.13
C LEU A 9 0.80 14.95 23.01
N HIS A 10 1.77 15.58 23.72
CA HIS A 10 1.91 17.04 23.68
C HIS A 10 2.22 17.52 22.27
N PRO A 11 1.44 18.48 21.70
CA PRO A 11 1.57 18.92 20.31
C PRO A 11 2.93 19.54 19.97
N ASP A 12 3.64 20.11 20.96
CA ASP A 12 4.99 20.66 20.78
C ASP A 12 6.02 19.62 20.34
N ARG A 13 5.83 18.34 20.68
CA ARG A 13 6.74 17.27 20.26
C ARG A 13 6.66 16.99 18.76
N PHE A 14 5.58 17.42 18.12
CA PHE A 14 5.31 17.20 16.70
C PHE A 14 5.36 18.51 15.89
N ALA A 15 5.98 19.56 16.43
CA ALA A 15 6.07 20.88 15.80
C ALA A 15 6.70 20.87 14.40
N SER A 16 7.55 19.88 14.11
CA SER A 16 8.18 19.71 12.79
C SER A 16 7.24 19.13 11.72
N ASN A 17 6.07 18.57 12.10
CA ASN A 17 5.12 17.97 11.16
C ASN A 17 3.70 18.40 11.50
N LYS A 18 3.18 19.38 10.73
CA LYS A 18 1.86 19.98 10.96
C LYS A 18 0.72 18.95 11.06
N LYS A 19 0.73 17.94 10.18
CA LYS A 19 -0.30 16.89 10.15
C LYS A 19 -0.29 16.01 11.41
N LEU A 20 0.90 15.73 11.94
CA LEU A 20 1.04 15.01 13.22
C LEU A 20 0.70 15.89 14.40
N GLN A 21 1.02 17.18 14.35
CA GLN A 21 0.68 18.16 15.36
C GLN A 21 -0.84 18.33 15.50
N ASP A 22 -1.56 18.43 14.37
CA ASP A 22 -3.02 18.56 14.36
C ASP A 22 -3.68 17.31 14.98
N ARG A 23 -3.23 16.10 14.62
CA ARG A 23 -3.71 14.85 15.22
C ARG A 23 -3.37 14.75 16.72
N ALA A 24 -2.16 15.13 17.13
CA ALA A 24 -1.77 15.14 18.53
C ALA A 24 -2.62 16.11 19.34
N THR A 25 -2.94 17.28 18.78
CA THR A 25 -3.81 18.29 19.41
C THR A 25 -5.22 17.74 19.63
N GLU A 26 -5.78 17.06 18.63
CA GLU A 26 -7.11 16.47 18.74
C GLU A 26 -7.16 15.35 19.80
N GLN A 27 -6.18 14.46 19.78
CA GLN A 27 -6.08 13.39 20.79
C GLN A 27 -5.83 13.92 22.19
N PHE A 28 -5.04 14.97 22.32
CA PHE A 28 -4.79 15.66 23.60
C PHE A 28 -6.07 16.26 24.16
N LYS A 29 -6.89 16.91 23.32
CA LYS A 29 -8.19 17.45 23.69
C LYS A 29 -9.16 16.37 24.17
N ASN A 30 -9.26 15.27 23.44
CA ASN A 30 -10.10 14.13 23.80
C ASN A 30 -9.66 13.49 25.13
N LEU A 31 -8.36 13.38 25.36
CA LEU A 31 -7.79 12.88 26.63
C LEU A 31 -8.11 13.79 27.79
N GLN A 32 -8.06 15.11 27.58
CA GLN A 32 -8.37 16.12 28.59
C GLN A 32 -9.85 16.11 28.94
N GLU A 33 -10.74 16.05 27.94
CA GLU A 33 -12.17 15.92 28.14
C GLU A 33 -12.54 14.63 28.90
N ALA A 34 -11.91 13.50 28.57
CA ALA A 34 -12.12 12.24 29.27
C ALA A 34 -11.65 12.31 30.73
N TYR A 35 -10.51 12.96 30.98
CA TYR A 35 -10.00 13.15 32.34
C TYR A 35 -10.92 14.06 33.17
N ASP A 36 -11.35 15.19 32.60
CA ASP A 36 -12.26 16.13 33.25
C ASP A 36 -13.62 15.48 33.53
N TYR A 37 -14.11 14.63 32.62
CA TYR A 37 -15.33 13.85 32.83
C TYR A 37 -15.22 12.87 34.00
N LEU A 38 -14.10 12.19 34.12
CA LEU A 38 -13.84 11.23 35.19
C LEU A 38 -13.60 11.90 36.55
N THR A 39 -12.92 13.06 36.55
CA THR A 39 -12.56 13.79 37.78
C THR A 39 -13.65 14.72 38.31
N SER A 40 -14.50 15.25 37.41
CA SER A 40 -15.59 16.17 37.80
C SER A 40 -16.76 15.49 38.51
N GLY A 41 -16.70 14.18 38.73
CA GLY A 41 -17.78 13.39 39.33
C GLY A 41 -19.11 13.37 38.54
N LYS A 42 -19.15 14.04 37.40
CA LYS A 42 -20.31 14.03 36.50
C LYS A 42 -20.49 12.68 35.80
N GLY A 43 -19.39 11.91 35.67
CA GLY A 43 -19.41 10.58 35.06
C GLY A 43 -20.26 9.54 35.81
N SER A 44 -20.51 9.75 37.10
CA SER A 44 -21.31 8.80 37.90
C SER A 44 -22.83 9.04 37.87
N ARG A 45 -23.28 10.23 37.44
CA ARG A 45 -24.72 10.59 37.54
C ARG A 45 -25.41 10.90 36.20
N THR A 46 -24.67 11.23 35.14
CA THR A 46 -25.24 11.54 33.82
C THR A 46 -25.17 10.39 32.82
N SER A 47 -24.31 9.41 33.03
CA SER A 47 -24.29 8.16 32.22
C SER A 47 -25.52 7.29 32.42
N ALA A 48 -26.31 7.52 33.47
CA ALA A 48 -27.57 6.77 33.71
C ALA A 48 -28.73 7.27 32.81
N ARG A 49 -28.54 8.33 31.99
CA ARG A 49 -29.63 8.91 31.24
C ARG A 49 -29.93 8.22 29.91
N ASP A 50 -28.95 7.55 29.32
CA ASP A 50 -29.23 6.70 28.15
C ASP A 50 -28.06 5.72 27.88
N PRO A 51 -28.07 4.50 28.49
CA PRO A 51 -27.05 3.50 28.23
C PRO A 51 -27.05 3.02 26.76
N ARG A 52 -28.16 3.22 26.05
CA ARG A 52 -28.25 2.95 24.61
C ARG A 52 -27.46 3.94 23.78
N ALA A 53 -27.55 5.24 24.05
CA ALA A 53 -26.82 6.28 23.34
C ALA A 53 -25.29 6.19 23.59
N ALA A 54 -24.86 5.79 24.79
CA ALA A 54 -23.45 5.54 25.09
C ALA A 54 -22.93 4.29 24.36
N ALA A 55 -23.73 3.23 24.31
CA ALA A 55 -23.39 2.00 23.58
C ALA A 55 -23.36 2.22 22.06
N GLU A 56 -24.22 3.07 21.53
CA GLU A 56 -24.29 3.42 20.13
C GLU A 56 -23.08 4.25 19.69
N ARG A 57 -22.66 5.26 20.47
CA ARG A 57 -21.42 6.00 20.25
C ARG A 57 -20.17 5.12 20.35
N ALA A 58 -20.11 4.22 21.31
CA ALA A 58 -19.00 3.28 21.42
C ALA A 58 -18.94 2.31 20.23
N ARG A 59 -20.09 1.88 19.71
CA ARG A 59 -20.17 1.03 18.52
C ARG A 59 -19.72 1.77 17.25
N SER A 60 -20.19 3.01 17.03
CA SER A 60 -19.79 3.82 15.86
C SER A 60 -18.30 4.13 15.89
N TYR A 61 -17.74 4.50 17.04
CA TYR A 61 -16.29 4.72 17.20
C TYR A 61 -15.47 3.45 16.91
N THR A 62 -15.95 2.29 17.35
CA THR A 62 -15.27 1.01 17.09
C THR A 62 -15.37 0.62 15.63
N SER A 63 -16.53 0.85 14.97
CA SER A 63 -16.70 0.56 13.55
C SER A 63 -15.82 1.46 12.66
N SER A 64 -15.79 2.76 12.92
CA SER A 64 -14.94 3.72 12.21
C SER A 64 -13.45 3.34 12.30
N ASN A 65 -12.95 3.03 13.49
CA ASN A 65 -11.56 2.59 13.67
C ASN A 65 -11.25 1.27 12.94
N GLN A 66 -12.21 0.35 12.86
CA GLN A 66 -12.04 -0.89 12.11
C GLN A 66 -11.97 -0.65 10.60
N VAL A 67 -12.82 0.23 10.07
CA VAL A 67 -12.81 0.61 8.66
C VAL A 67 -11.49 1.31 8.31
N GLU A 68 -11.03 2.26 9.14
CA GLU A 68 -9.73 2.93 8.96
C GLU A 68 -8.57 1.93 8.95
N ALA A 69 -8.56 0.97 9.87
CA ALA A 69 -7.53 -0.06 9.93
C ALA A 69 -7.53 -0.96 8.66
N ARG A 70 -8.72 -1.30 8.14
CA ARG A 70 -8.86 -2.04 6.88
C ARG A 70 -8.37 -1.21 5.69
N MET A 71 -8.73 0.06 5.61
CA MET A 71 -8.24 0.98 4.57
C MET A 71 -6.72 1.08 4.58
N ALA A 72 -6.10 1.21 5.75
CA ALA A 72 -4.64 1.21 5.87
C ALA A 72 -4.01 -0.10 5.36
N GLY A 73 -4.64 -1.25 5.64
CA GLY A 73 -4.23 -2.56 5.14
C GLY A 73 -4.33 -2.65 3.61
N VAL A 74 -5.45 -2.24 3.04
CA VAL A 74 -5.67 -2.21 1.58
C VAL A 74 -4.66 -1.29 0.88
N ALA A 75 -4.40 -0.09 1.42
CA ALA A 75 -3.43 0.85 0.89
C ALA A 75 -1.99 0.29 0.93
N ALA A 76 -1.61 -0.42 1.99
CA ALA A 76 -0.32 -1.08 2.11
C ALA A 76 -0.18 -2.23 1.08
N ALA A 77 -1.20 -3.08 0.95
CA ALA A 77 -1.24 -4.17 -0.03
C ALA A 77 -1.13 -3.64 -1.46
N ARG A 78 -1.89 -2.58 -1.79
CA ARG A 78 -1.82 -1.91 -3.09
C ARG A 78 -0.42 -1.38 -3.40
N THR A 79 0.22 -0.73 -2.44
CA THR A 79 1.58 -0.21 -2.60
C THR A 79 2.58 -1.34 -2.91
N GLN A 80 2.43 -2.48 -2.26
CA GLN A 80 3.26 -3.65 -2.50
C GLN A 80 3.04 -4.24 -3.90
N LEU A 81 1.77 -4.38 -4.33
CA LEU A 81 1.44 -4.89 -5.67
C LEU A 81 1.92 -3.95 -6.79
N VAL A 82 1.81 -2.63 -6.60
CA VAL A 82 2.35 -1.63 -7.55
C VAL A 82 3.87 -1.79 -7.69
N LYS A 83 4.61 -1.95 -6.60
CA LYS A 83 6.07 -2.21 -6.66
C LYS A 83 6.39 -3.51 -7.42
N GLN A 84 5.65 -4.58 -7.17
CA GLN A 84 5.84 -5.85 -7.89
C GLN A 84 5.54 -5.70 -9.38
N ARG A 85 4.49 -4.95 -9.74
CA ARG A 85 4.17 -4.64 -11.13
C ARG A 85 5.29 -3.86 -11.81
N ASP A 86 5.85 -2.87 -11.14
CA ASP A 86 6.93 -2.05 -11.68
C ASP A 86 8.19 -2.88 -11.94
N VAL A 87 8.53 -3.81 -11.03
CA VAL A 87 9.60 -4.80 -11.27
C VAL A 87 9.32 -5.68 -12.50
N ALA A 88 8.08 -6.17 -12.63
CA ALA A 88 7.69 -6.98 -13.78
C ALA A 88 7.72 -6.20 -15.11
N LEU A 89 7.44 -4.89 -15.09
CA LEU A 89 7.58 -4.00 -16.24
C LEU A 89 9.05 -3.80 -16.63
N ASP A 90 9.94 -3.67 -15.67
CA ASP A 90 11.39 -3.58 -15.91
C ASP A 90 11.95 -4.89 -16.48
N GLU A 91 11.52 -6.03 -15.94
CA GLU A 91 11.86 -7.35 -16.49
C GLU A 91 11.40 -7.50 -17.94
N ARG A 92 10.17 -7.07 -18.24
CA ARG A 92 9.64 -7.07 -19.61
C ARG A 92 10.49 -6.20 -20.53
N ARG A 93 10.87 -5.00 -20.09
CA ARG A 93 11.73 -4.09 -20.87
C ARG A 93 13.09 -4.70 -21.13
N ASN A 94 13.69 -5.33 -20.14
CA ASN A 94 14.96 -6.02 -20.27
C ASN A 94 14.85 -7.23 -21.23
N GLY A 95 13.77 -7.99 -21.13
CA GLY A 95 13.48 -9.11 -22.04
C GLY A 95 13.36 -8.65 -23.50
N ILE A 96 12.68 -7.52 -23.76
CA ILE A 96 12.58 -6.92 -25.10
C ILE A 96 13.96 -6.50 -25.62
N ALA A 97 14.77 -5.85 -24.77
CA ALA A 97 16.11 -5.43 -25.11
C ALA A 97 17.02 -6.64 -25.46
N MET A 98 16.98 -7.69 -24.64
CA MET A 98 17.73 -8.93 -24.88
C MET A 98 17.29 -9.60 -26.19
N THR A 99 15.98 -9.66 -26.46
CA THR A 99 15.46 -10.22 -27.71
C THR A 99 15.94 -9.42 -28.92
N ALA A 100 15.86 -8.10 -28.85
CA ALA A 100 16.28 -7.21 -29.95
C ALA A 100 17.79 -7.31 -30.22
N ILE A 101 18.61 -7.17 -29.18
CA ILE A 101 20.07 -7.22 -29.30
C ILE A 101 20.51 -8.64 -29.73
N GLY A 102 20.01 -9.68 -29.07
CA GLY A 102 20.33 -11.06 -29.39
C GLY A 102 19.91 -11.44 -30.80
N GLY A 103 18.73 -11.00 -31.26
CA GLY A 103 18.26 -11.20 -32.61
C GLY A 103 19.12 -10.54 -33.68
N ILE A 104 19.51 -9.26 -33.47
CA ILE A 104 20.38 -8.52 -34.40
C ILE A 104 21.77 -9.18 -34.46
N VAL A 105 22.35 -9.52 -33.32
CA VAL A 105 23.67 -10.19 -33.27
C VAL A 105 23.62 -11.55 -33.94
N ALA A 106 22.55 -12.33 -33.70
CA ALA A 106 22.37 -13.64 -34.34
C ALA A 106 22.24 -13.53 -35.88
N LEU A 107 21.53 -12.52 -36.38
CA LEU A 107 21.38 -12.27 -37.80
C LEU A 107 22.70 -11.87 -38.47
N ILE A 108 23.49 -11.01 -37.83
CA ILE A 108 24.78 -10.56 -38.38
C ILE A 108 25.81 -11.68 -38.35
N SER A 109 25.88 -12.41 -37.23
CA SER A 109 26.85 -13.52 -37.06
C SER A 109 26.47 -14.77 -37.83
N GLY A 110 25.19 -15.04 -38.03
CA GLY A 110 24.68 -16.18 -38.79
C GLY A 110 25.03 -16.17 -40.27
N ARG A 111 25.41 -15.01 -40.79
CA ARG A 111 25.83 -14.88 -42.21
C ARG A 111 27.20 -15.49 -42.49
N ARG A 112 28.02 -15.79 -41.47
CA ARG A 112 29.31 -16.45 -41.56
C ARG A 112 29.42 -17.52 -40.44
N PRO A 113 28.88 -18.73 -40.70
CA PRO A 113 28.68 -19.71 -39.60
C PRO A 113 29.95 -20.47 -39.18
N PHE A 114 31.14 -20.11 -39.72
CA PHE A 114 32.38 -20.79 -39.36
C PHE A 114 33.19 -20.08 -38.30
N GLY A 115 33.76 -20.87 -37.36
CA GLY A 115 34.66 -20.40 -36.30
C GLY A 115 33.94 -19.67 -35.18
N LEU A 116 34.57 -18.63 -34.60
CA LEU A 116 34.06 -17.84 -33.48
C LEU A 116 32.69 -17.22 -33.73
N PHE A 117 32.38 -16.85 -34.98
CA PHE A 117 31.09 -16.25 -35.35
C PHE A 117 29.92 -17.24 -35.16
N GLY A 118 30.12 -18.54 -35.38
CA GLY A 118 29.10 -19.55 -35.10
C GLY A 118 28.77 -19.68 -33.63
N ILE A 119 29.76 -19.61 -32.76
CA ILE A 119 29.56 -19.66 -31.29
C ILE A 119 28.81 -18.40 -30.83
N VAL A 120 29.19 -17.22 -31.31
CA VAL A 120 28.51 -15.95 -30.98
C VAL A 120 27.04 -15.98 -31.45
N ALA A 121 26.79 -16.49 -32.64
CA ALA A 121 25.42 -16.62 -33.14
C ALA A 121 24.58 -17.58 -32.28
N ALA A 122 25.14 -18.68 -31.81
CA ALA A 122 24.45 -19.65 -30.95
C ALA A 122 24.09 -19.02 -29.59
N ILE A 123 25.02 -18.31 -28.97
CA ILE A 123 24.79 -17.61 -27.70
C ILE A 123 23.74 -16.50 -27.88
N ALA A 124 23.85 -15.71 -28.95
CA ALA A 124 22.94 -14.61 -29.24
C ALA A 124 21.50 -15.10 -29.52
N SER A 125 21.35 -16.24 -30.23
CA SER A 125 20.05 -16.84 -30.47
C SER A 125 19.42 -17.40 -29.18
N ALA A 126 20.21 -18.03 -28.30
CA ALA A 126 19.76 -18.48 -26.98
C ALA A 126 19.29 -17.30 -26.10
N ALA A 127 20.05 -16.19 -26.11
CA ALA A 127 19.66 -14.97 -25.37
C ALA A 127 18.36 -14.35 -25.94
N ALA A 128 18.18 -14.37 -27.27
CA ALA A 128 16.94 -13.90 -27.89
C ALA A 128 15.72 -14.74 -27.48
N VAL A 129 15.85 -16.08 -27.50
CA VAL A 129 14.79 -17.00 -27.05
C VAL A 129 14.48 -16.78 -25.57
N TRP A 130 15.49 -16.65 -24.72
CA TRP A 130 15.29 -16.35 -23.31
C TRP A 130 14.55 -15.03 -23.09
N GLY A 131 14.91 -13.99 -23.84
CA GLY A 131 14.23 -12.70 -23.80
C GLY A 131 12.74 -12.80 -24.17
N ILE A 132 12.38 -13.61 -25.17
CA ILE A 132 10.98 -13.86 -25.54
C ILE A 132 10.23 -14.54 -24.39
N VAL A 133 10.80 -15.58 -23.78
CA VAL A 133 10.18 -16.28 -22.64
C VAL A 133 9.96 -15.30 -21.48
N GLN A 134 10.93 -14.44 -21.20
CA GLN A 134 10.82 -13.43 -20.15
C GLN A 134 9.70 -12.43 -20.44
N VAL A 135 9.57 -11.94 -21.66
CA VAL A 135 8.49 -11.02 -22.06
C VAL A 135 7.12 -11.68 -21.88
N VAL A 136 6.95 -12.92 -22.33
CA VAL A 136 5.67 -13.63 -22.20
C VAL A 136 5.31 -13.89 -20.74
N SER A 137 6.28 -14.30 -19.92
CA SER A 137 6.09 -14.51 -18.50
C SER A 137 5.71 -13.21 -17.77
N SER A 138 6.45 -12.13 -18.04
CA SER A 138 6.17 -10.82 -17.43
C SER A 138 4.81 -10.27 -17.83
N GLN A 139 4.36 -10.48 -19.06
CA GLN A 139 3.02 -10.05 -19.49
C GLN A 139 1.90 -10.70 -18.68
N ARG A 140 2.00 -12.02 -18.42
CA ARG A 140 1.01 -12.73 -17.58
C ARG A 140 1.03 -12.20 -16.14
N THR A 141 2.21 -12.03 -15.56
CA THR A 141 2.37 -11.49 -14.21
C THR A 141 1.79 -10.08 -14.10
N ILE A 142 2.07 -9.20 -15.07
CA ILE A 142 1.53 -7.84 -15.10
C ILE A 142 0.00 -7.85 -15.19
N ALA A 143 -0.58 -8.72 -16.01
CA ALA A 143 -2.04 -8.84 -16.15
C ALA A 143 -2.69 -9.22 -14.80
N THR A 144 -2.17 -10.26 -14.14
CA THR A 144 -2.67 -10.71 -12.83
C THR A 144 -2.50 -9.63 -11.75
N LEU A 145 -1.35 -8.94 -11.72
CA LEU A 145 -1.13 -7.85 -10.77
C LEU A 145 -2.07 -6.67 -10.99
N ASN A 146 -2.35 -6.32 -12.24
CA ASN A 146 -3.31 -5.26 -12.57
C ASN A 146 -4.73 -5.62 -12.15
N GLU A 147 -5.14 -6.88 -12.27
CA GLU A 147 -6.43 -7.39 -11.82
C GLU A 147 -6.55 -7.25 -10.29
N HIS A 148 -5.55 -7.71 -9.53
CA HIS A 148 -5.56 -7.58 -8.08
C HIS A 148 -5.52 -6.11 -7.62
N ILE A 149 -4.77 -5.24 -8.31
CA ILE A 149 -4.77 -3.80 -8.02
C ILE A 149 -6.17 -3.19 -8.26
N ALA A 150 -6.87 -3.62 -9.32
CA ALA A 150 -8.22 -3.15 -9.61
C ALA A 150 -9.23 -3.62 -8.54
N GLU A 151 -9.09 -4.85 -8.04
CA GLU A 151 -9.89 -5.35 -6.91
C GLU A 151 -9.66 -4.54 -5.63
N LEU A 152 -8.40 -4.28 -5.27
CA LEU A 152 -8.07 -3.46 -4.09
C LEU A 152 -8.58 -2.02 -4.23
N ASN A 153 -8.53 -1.43 -5.42
CA ASN A 153 -9.09 -0.10 -5.67
C ASN A 153 -10.62 -0.09 -5.49
N LYS A 154 -11.30 -1.19 -5.85
CA LYS A 154 -12.75 -1.32 -5.64
C LYS A 154 -13.08 -1.49 -4.15
N GLU A 155 -12.27 -2.24 -3.42
CA GLU A 155 -12.43 -2.41 -1.98
C GLU A 155 -12.16 -1.11 -1.23
N GLU A 156 -11.11 -0.36 -1.62
CA GLU A 156 -10.80 0.96 -1.07
C GLU A 156 -11.98 1.93 -1.21
N ARG A 157 -12.63 1.95 -2.37
CA ARG A 157 -13.83 2.78 -2.62
C ARG A 157 -15.01 2.37 -1.74
N ARG A 158 -15.26 1.07 -1.58
CA ARG A 158 -16.33 0.56 -0.71
C ARG A 158 -16.11 0.94 0.74
N LEU A 159 -14.87 0.80 1.22
CA LEU A 159 -14.52 1.19 2.59
C LEU A 159 -14.60 2.70 2.81
N ALA A 160 -14.32 3.51 1.77
CA ALA A 160 -14.49 4.96 1.83
C ALA A 160 -15.98 5.34 1.92
N GLU A 161 -16.85 4.71 1.13
CA GLU A 161 -18.30 4.88 1.20
C GLU A 161 -18.84 4.45 2.59
N GLU A 162 -18.37 3.30 3.12
CA GLU A 162 -18.75 2.83 4.46
C GLU A 162 -18.32 3.80 5.57
N LEU A 163 -17.21 4.52 5.37
CA LEU A 163 -16.72 5.51 6.33
C LEU A 163 -17.56 6.81 6.29
N ASP A 164 -18.07 7.19 5.12
CA ASP A 164 -18.92 8.38 4.95
C ASP A 164 -20.34 8.16 5.53
N ASP A 165 -20.79 6.89 5.62
CA ASP A 165 -22.10 6.51 6.15
C ASP A 165 -22.14 6.35 7.69
N VAL A 166 -20.96 6.40 8.38
CA VAL A 166 -20.83 6.22 9.85
C VAL A 166 -20.69 7.55 10.58
#